data_75678456fe591c1828d4298026009597
#
_entry.id   75678456fe591c1828d4298026009597
#
_cell.length_a   1.000
_cell.length_b   1.000
_cell.length_c   1.000
_cell.angle_alpha   90.00
_cell.angle_beta   90.00
_cell.angle_gamma   90.00
#
_symmetry.space_group_name_H-M   'P 1'
#
loop_
_entity.id
_entity.type
_entity.pdbx_description
1 polymer ?
#
loop_
_entity_poly.entity_id
_entity_poly.type
_entity_poly.pdbx_seq_one_letter_code
_entity_poly.pdbx_strand_id
1 'polypeptide(L)'
;MARNAQASCAPVLLTPDLARRLLSRLDSLRLFAHGYPLLTNLTHGRVSPEDMLDFAYRHALDGLSLHLLDGEHNSLSRMSAERLAAFADKARALGLDVHLEISSTLPEDVDQAVAVARAIGSRNIRVYSRYEGHLSRVMSIIEDDLRRLARLADEHDLNFDFEQHEELKSEEIATLLRRVGHPRLNALFDFGNMINACEQPLPALANLAPFIRQVHLKGVRVVPEANGFGHYGVLQGRAEDQLPGARMLMELLLLGESAPQVVAFILEQENHYIAPAFRQVGEDADPFIAYREMSETPLPPGYSLEQMLADEHRWANDQVRYVRELLAEMRLLAELTLAGAAVA
;
A
#
# COMPACT_ATOMS: atom_id res chain seq x y z
N MET A 1 26.23 15.45 -20.79
CA MET A 1 27.10 15.37 -19.61
C MET A 1 26.29 14.76 -18.48
N ALA A 2 26.39 13.47 -18.30
CA ALA A 2 25.75 12.76 -17.20
C ALA A 2 26.63 12.95 -15.95
N ARG A 3 26.13 13.61 -14.94
CA ARG A 3 26.70 13.61 -13.60
C ARG A 3 25.63 13.26 -12.59
N ASN A 4 25.69 11.99 -12.17
CA ASN A 4 25.49 11.50 -10.82
C ASN A 4 24.39 12.16 -9.96
N ALA A 5 23.17 11.66 -10.07
CA ALA A 5 22.30 11.55 -8.91
C ALA A 5 22.43 10.12 -8.34
N GLN A 6 23.60 9.75 -7.87
CA GLN A 6 23.72 8.73 -6.84
C GLN A 6 23.20 9.38 -5.56
N ALA A 7 21.91 9.23 -5.27
CA ALA A 7 21.41 9.46 -3.92
C ALA A 7 22.32 8.63 -3.02
N SER A 8 23.00 9.28 -2.11
CA SER A 8 23.92 8.70 -1.14
C SER A 8 23.19 7.58 -0.39
N CYS A 9 23.42 6.35 -0.80
CA CYS A 9 23.03 5.16 -0.05
C CYS A 9 24.01 5.01 1.13
N ALA A 10 24.05 6.03 1.99
CA ALA A 10 24.81 5.92 3.23
C ALA A 10 24.22 4.76 4.02
N PRO A 11 25.03 3.80 4.50
CA PRO A 11 24.52 2.72 5.33
C PRO A 11 23.84 3.33 6.55
N VAL A 12 22.63 2.87 6.88
CA VAL A 12 21.97 3.27 8.14
C VAL A 12 22.79 2.63 9.26
N LEU A 13 23.50 3.46 10.00
CA LEU A 13 24.21 2.98 11.19
C LEU A 13 23.16 2.69 12.27
N LEU A 14 22.93 1.42 12.56
CA LEU A 14 22.02 1.00 13.63
C LEU A 14 22.68 1.23 14.98
N THR A 15 22.32 2.35 15.63
CA THR A 15 22.79 2.62 17.01
C THR A 15 22.05 1.73 18.02
N PRO A 16 22.56 1.54 19.25
CA PRO A 16 21.86 0.77 20.28
C PRO A 16 20.45 1.27 20.58
N ASP A 17 20.22 2.59 20.53
CA ASP A 17 18.88 3.15 20.74
C ASP A 17 17.93 2.82 19.59
N LEU A 18 18.40 2.95 18.36
CA LEU A 18 17.62 2.53 17.19
C LEU A 18 17.37 1.02 17.19
N ALA A 19 18.33 0.20 17.63
CA ALA A 19 18.18 -1.24 17.75
C ALA A 19 17.08 -1.60 18.77
N ARG A 20 17.07 -0.99 19.95
CA ARG A 20 15.99 -1.18 20.95
C ARG A 20 14.63 -0.78 20.40
N ARG A 21 14.58 0.37 19.73
CA ARG A 21 13.35 0.86 19.09
C ARG A 21 12.89 -0.10 18.02
N LEU A 22 13.77 -0.58 17.14
CA LEU A 22 13.44 -1.55 16.08
C LEU A 22 12.85 -2.83 16.66
N LEU A 23 13.46 -3.41 17.74
CA LEU A 23 12.91 -4.58 18.42
C LEU A 23 11.48 -4.33 18.94
N SER A 24 11.27 -3.20 19.62
CA SER A 24 9.92 -2.82 20.10
C SER A 24 8.91 -2.67 18.97
N ARG A 25 9.33 -2.15 17.81
CA ARG A 25 8.47 -2.03 16.62
C ARG A 25 8.15 -3.39 16.00
N LEU A 26 9.13 -4.27 15.92
CA LEU A 26 8.95 -5.65 15.43
C LEU A 26 8.01 -6.46 16.33
N ASP A 27 8.00 -6.22 17.65
CA ASP A 27 7.08 -6.89 18.58
C ASP A 27 5.62 -6.42 18.44
N SER A 28 5.40 -5.23 17.91
CA SER A 28 4.06 -4.64 17.71
C SER A 28 3.66 -4.51 16.24
N LEU A 29 4.47 -5.06 15.33
CA LEU A 29 4.19 -5.04 13.90
C LEU A 29 2.90 -5.79 13.59
N ARG A 30 2.10 -5.22 12.69
CA ARG A 30 0.88 -5.84 12.18
C ARG A 30 0.99 -6.06 10.68
N LEU A 31 0.91 -7.33 10.27
CA LEU A 31 0.90 -7.74 8.87
C LEU A 31 -0.52 -8.06 8.41
N PHE A 32 -0.90 -7.55 7.24
CA PHE A 32 -2.21 -7.77 6.64
C PHE A 32 -2.09 -8.49 5.31
N ALA A 33 -3.02 -9.40 5.02
CA ALA A 33 -3.24 -9.89 3.67
C ALA A 33 -3.87 -8.78 2.81
N HIS A 34 -3.75 -8.91 1.49
CA HIS A 34 -4.43 -8.06 0.52
C HIS A 34 -5.18 -8.88 -0.52
N GLY A 35 -6.26 -8.32 -1.10
CA GLY A 35 -7.01 -8.96 -2.19
C GLY A 35 -6.20 -9.10 -3.48
N TYR A 36 -5.37 -8.12 -3.78
CA TYR A 36 -4.67 -8.00 -5.06
C TYR A 36 -3.78 -9.20 -5.44
N PRO A 37 -3.00 -9.83 -4.53
CA PRO A 37 -2.22 -11.03 -4.85
C PRO A 37 -3.06 -12.20 -5.38
N LEU A 38 -4.36 -12.22 -5.11
CA LEU A 38 -5.31 -13.24 -5.55
C LEU A 38 -6.43 -12.65 -6.43
N LEU A 39 -6.18 -11.51 -7.08
CA LEU A 39 -7.20 -10.74 -7.80
C LEU A 39 -7.86 -11.55 -8.93
N THR A 40 -7.08 -12.27 -9.74
CA THR A 40 -7.62 -13.13 -10.80
C THR A 40 -8.47 -14.27 -10.22
N ASN A 41 -8.04 -14.87 -9.10
CA ASN A 41 -8.80 -15.89 -8.39
C ASN A 41 -10.12 -15.33 -7.84
N LEU A 42 -10.11 -14.12 -7.28
CA LEU A 42 -11.30 -13.39 -6.81
C LEU A 42 -12.25 -13.09 -7.97
N THR A 43 -11.75 -12.52 -9.07
CA THR A 43 -12.54 -12.19 -10.28
C THR A 43 -13.20 -13.41 -10.90
N HIS A 44 -12.49 -14.55 -10.93
CA HIS A 44 -13.03 -15.81 -11.47
C HIS A 44 -13.81 -16.65 -10.45
N GLY A 45 -14.05 -16.14 -9.23
CA GLY A 45 -14.82 -16.82 -8.19
C GLY A 45 -14.17 -18.10 -7.66
N ARG A 46 -12.84 -18.26 -7.84
CA ARG A 46 -12.05 -19.35 -7.25
C ARG A 46 -11.74 -19.11 -5.78
N VAL A 47 -11.72 -17.86 -5.40
CA VAL A 47 -11.53 -17.36 -4.02
C VAL A 47 -12.65 -16.35 -3.76
N SER A 48 -13.20 -16.35 -2.56
CA SER A 48 -14.16 -15.36 -2.08
C SER A 48 -13.50 -14.41 -1.06
N PRO A 49 -14.13 -13.26 -0.75
CA PRO A 49 -13.67 -12.41 0.36
C PRO A 49 -13.58 -13.17 1.70
N GLU A 50 -14.48 -14.12 1.94
CA GLU A 50 -14.47 -14.98 3.12
C GLU A 50 -13.27 -15.94 3.14
N ASP A 51 -12.81 -16.43 1.97
CA ASP A 51 -11.61 -17.27 1.84
C ASP A 51 -10.33 -16.45 2.07
N MET A 52 -10.37 -15.14 1.81
CA MET A 52 -9.27 -14.23 2.13
C MET A 52 -9.07 -14.07 3.65
N LEU A 53 -10.15 -14.10 4.44
CA LEU A 53 -10.04 -14.17 5.90
C LEU A 53 -9.36 -15.48 6.35
N ASP A 54 -9.72 -16.61 5.72
CA ASP A 54 -9.08 -17.90 6.00
C ASP A 54 -7.60 -17.89 5.60
N PHE A 55 -7.25 -17.23 4.49
CA PHE A 55 -5.85 -17.03 4.09
C PHE A 55 -5.09 -16.25 5.15
N ALA A 56 -5.60 -15.09 5.56
CA ALA A 56 -4.97 -14.27 6.60
C ALA A 56 -4.77 -15.05 7.91
N TYR A 57 -5.80 -15.77 8.36
CA TYR A 57 -5.75 -16.57 9.57
C TYR A 57 -4.74 -17.72 9.48
N ARG A 58 -4.73 -18.49 8.39
CA ARG A 58 -3.78 -19.60 8.18
C ARG A 58 -2.32 -19.13 8.18
N HIS A 59 -2.10 -17.92 7.72
CA HIS A 59 -0.78 -17.28 7.73
C HIS A 59 -0.49 -16.49 9.01
N ALA A 60 -1.32 -16.59 10.05
CA ALA A 60 -1.19 -15.82 11.29
C ALA A 60 -0.88 -14.34 11.00
N LEU A 61 -1.62 -13.73 10.09
CA LEU A 61 -1.62 -12.29 9.82
C LEU A 61 -2.64 -11.61 10.74
N ASP A 62 -2.51 -10.31 10.93
CA ASP A 62 -3.34 -9.53 11.86
C ASP A 62 -4.64 -9.03 11.24
N GLY A 63 -4.75 -9.11 9.91
CA GLY A 63 -5.91 -8.61 9.21
C GLY A 63 -5.88 -8.81 7.72
N LEU A 64 -6.85 -8.17 7.08
CA LEU A 64 -7.09 -8.21 5.64
C LEU A 64 -7.43 -6.81 5.13
N SER A 65 -6.80 -6.39 4.04
CA SER A 65 -7.21 -5.24 3.25
C SER A 65 -7.86 -5.70 1.95
N LEU A 66 -9.05 -5.20 1.65
CA LEU A 66 -9.81 -5.55 0.46
C LEU A 66 -10.33 -4.30 -0.25
N HIS A 67 -10.13 -4.27 -1.55
CA HIS A 67 -10.84 -3.31 -2.38
C HIS A 67 -12.33 -3.66 -2.42
N LEU A 68 -13.19 -2.65 -2.33
CA LEU A 68 -14.64 -2.82 -2.20
C LEU A 68 -15.27 -3.61 -3.35
N LEU A 69 -14.63 -3.61 -4.53
CA LEU A 69 -15.07 -4.28 -5.74
C LEU A 69 -14.38 -5.63 -6.00
N ASP A 70 -13.40 -6.03 -5.19
CA ASP A 70 -12.68 -7.30 -5.38
C ASP A 70 -13.62 -8.50 -5.33
N GLY A 71 -13.55 -9.34 -6.36
CA GLY A 71 -14.44 -10.49 -6.52
C GLY A 71 -15.73 -10.17 -7.29
N GLU A 72 -15.85 -8.98 -7.88
CA GLU A 72 -16.97 -8.55 -8.73
C GLU A 72 -18.36 -8.87 -8.12
N HIS A 73 -19.02 -9.92 -8.62
CA HIS A 73 -20.36 -10.32 -8.13
C HIS A 73 -20.36 -10.78 -6.67
N ASN A 74 -19.22 -11.24 -6.16
CA ASN A 74 -19.04 -11.68 -4.77
C ASN A 74 -18.40 -10.61 -3.88
N SER A 75 -18.10 -9.44 -4.43
CA SER A 75 -17.42 -8.36 -3.74
C SER A 75 -18.23 -7.83 -2.54
N LEU A 76 -17.54 -7.19 -1.59
CA LEU A 76 -18.18 -6.59 -0.41
C LEU A 76 -19.28 -5.60 -0.80
N SER A 77 -19.10 -4.86 -1.89
CA SER A 77 -20.09 -3.90 -2.41
C SER A 77 -21.40 -4.55 -2.90
N ARG A 78 -21.38 -5.86 -3.19
CA ARG A 78 -22.52 -6.63 -3.71
C ARG A 78 -23.14 -7.56 -2.67
N MET A 79 -22.55 -7.66 -1.50
CA MET A 79 -23.08 -8.50 -0.43
C MET A 79 -24.37 -7.92 0.15
N SER A 80 -25.32 -8.81 0.53
CA SER A 80 -26.47 -8.41 1.34
C SER A 80 -26.01 -8.01 2.75
N ALA A 81 -26.88 -7.32 3.48
CA ALA A 81 -26.61 -6.93 4.87
C ALA A 81 -26.31 -8.16 5.75
N GLU A 82 -27.01 -9.26 5.55
CA GLU A 82 -26.81 -10.50 6.30
C GLU A 82 -25.44 -11.12 5.99
N ARG A 83 -25.00 -11.08 4.71
CA ARG A 83 -23.70 -11.60 4.33
C ARG A 83 -22.57 -10.73 4.85
N LEU A 84 -22.72 -9.40 4.81
CA LEU A 84 -21.76 -8.46 5.42
C LEU A 84 -21.64 -8.70 6.94
N ALA A 85 -22.75 -8.92 7.63
CA ALA A 85 -22.75 -9.25 9.05
C ALA A 85 -22.03 -10.59 9.31
N ALA A 86 -22.29 -11.63 8.52
CA ALA A 86 -21.62 -12.91 8.62
C ALA A 86 -20.09 -12.81 8.34
N PHE A 87 -19.70 -12.00 7.35
CA PHE A 87 -18.28 -11.70 7.07
C PHE A 87 -17.61 -11.02 8.26
N ALA A 88 -18.26 -10.00 8.85
CA ALA A 88 -17.77 -9.31 10.03
C ALA A 88 -17.65 -10.23 11.25
N ASP A 89 -18.63 -11.12 11.47
CA ASP A 89 -18.61 -12.11 12.55
C ASP A 89 -17.46 -13.11 12.37
N LYS A 90 -17.22 -13.57 11.13
CA LYS A 90 -16.09 -14.45 10.79
C LYS A 90 -14.76 -13.73 11.07
N ALA A 91 -14.57 -12.49 10.59
CA ALA A 91 -13.36 -11.73 10.84
C ALA A 91 -13.08 -11.58 12.34
N ARG A 92 -14.12 -11.22 13.12
CA ARG A 92 -14.04 -11.10 14.57
C ARG A 92 -13.71 -12.42 15.27
N ALA A 93 -14.35 -13.52 14.84
CA ALA A 93 -14.09 -14.85 15.39
C ALA A 93 -12.66 -15.33 15.14
N LEU A 94 -12.06 -14.92 14.02
CA LEU A 94 -10.66 -15.19 13.67
C LEU A 94 -9.66 -14.19 14.30
N GLY A 95 -10.15 -13.13 14.96
CA GLY A 95 -9.32 -12.08 15.54
C GLY A 95 -8.66 -11.18 14.48
N LEU A 96 -9.26 -11.04 13.30
CA LEU A 96 -8.71 -10.28 12.17
C LEU A 96 -9.37 -8.90 12.07
N ASP A 97 -8.56 -7.86 11.87
CA ASP A 97 -9.06 -6.55 11.45
C ASP A 97 -9.26 -6.53 9.93
N VAL A 98 -10.25 -5.75 9.48
CA VAL A 98 -10.50 -5.55 8.04
C VAL A 98 -10.35 -4.07 7.72
N HIS A 99 -9.52 -3.78 6.72
CA HIS A 99 -9.39 -2.47 6.08
C HIS A 99 -10.08 -2.51 4.72
N LEU A 100 -10.70 -1.41 4.33
CA LEU A 100 -11.33 -1.27 3.03
C LEU A 100 -10.51 -0.38 2.12
N GLU A 101 -10.69 -0.59 0.82
CA GLU A 101 -10.05 0.21 -0.21
C GLU A 101 -11.05 0.59 -1.31
N ILE A 102 -10.93 1.80 -1.81
CA ILE A 102 -11.61 2.27 -3.02
C ILE A 102 -10.65 3.07 -3.90
N SER A 103 -10.89 3.02 -5.20
CA SER A 103 -10.09 3.71 -6.22
C SER A 103 -10.74 5.04 -6.63
N SER A 104 -11.27 5.78 -5.66
CA SER A 104 -12.06 6.99 -5.91
C SER A 104 -12.10 7.90 -4.69
N THR A 105 -12.33 9.19 -4.92
CA THR A 105 -12.76 10.16 -3.90
C THR A 105 -14.13 10.75 -4.22
N LEU A 106 -14.85 10.22 -5.21
CA LEU A 106 -16.19 10.67 -5.57
C LEU A 106 -17.20 10.40 -4.43
N PRO A 107 -18.19 11.28 -4.21
CA PRO A 107 -19.14 11.14 -3.11
C PRO A 107 -19.83 9.78 -3.04
N GLU A 108 -20.36 9.31 -4.16
CA GLU A 108 -21.11 8.05 -4.24
C GLU A 108 -20.28 6.82 -3.86
N ASP A 109 -19.01 6.78 -4.30
CA ASP A 109 -18.11 5.66 -3.99
C ASP A 109 -17.69 5.68 -2.51
N VAL A 110 -17.41 6.88 -1.99
CA VAL A 110 -17.06 7.07 -0.58
C VAL A 110 -18.25 6.75 0.32
N ASP A 111 -19.46 7.17 -0.02
CA ASP A 111 -20.67 6.89 0.77
C ASP A 111 -20.94 5.38 0.81
N GLN A 112 -20.72 4.66 -0.30
CA GLN A 112 -20.82 3.20 -0.33
C GLN A 112 -19.75 2.56 0.57
N ALA A 113 -18.50 3.04 0.47
CA ALA A 113 -17.40 2.52 1.30
C ALA A 113 -17.66 2.76 2.80
N VAL A 114 -18.15 3.92 3.18
CA VAL A 114 -18.53 4.25 4.56
C VAL A 114 -19.66 3.33 5.05
N ALA A 115 -20.67 3.08 4.22
CA ALA A 115 -21.77 2.17 4.57
C ALA A 115 -21.28 0.74 4.82
N VAL A 116 -20.41 0.21 3.94
CA VAL A 116 -19.82 -1.14 4.10
C VAL A 116 -18.88 -1.16 5.30
N ALA A 117 -18.02 -0.16 5.49
CA ALA A 117 -17.10 -0.07 6.63
C ALA A 117 -17.87 -0.16 7.96
N ARG A 118 -18.97 0.58 8.09
CA ARG A 118 -19.83 0.52 9.27
C ARG A 118 -20.48 -0.84 9.46
N ALA A 119 -20.93 -1.48 8.37
CA ALA A 119 -21.57 -2.79 8.42
C ALA A 119 -20.63 -3.88 8.91
N ILE A 120 -19.33 -3.82 8.50
CA ILE A 120 -18.34 -4.83 8.89
C ILE A 120 -17.49 -4.42 10.10
N GLY A 121 -17.65 -3.20 10.63
CA GLY A 121 -16.87 -2.68 11.76
C GLY A 121 -15.45 -2.24 11.39
N SER A 122 -15.16 -1.99 10.11
CA SER A 122 -13.90 -1.41 9.67
C SER A 122 -13.80 0.07 10.06
N ARG A 123 -12.59 0.52 10.42
CA ARG A 123 -12.30 1.92 10.74
C ARG A 123 -11.31 2.57 9.78
N ASN A 124 -10.85 1.85 8.77
CA ASN A 124 -9.82 2.34 7.88
C ASN A 124 -10.26 2.13 6.44
N ILE A 125 -10.21 3.22 5.66
CA ILE A 125 -10.55 3.22 4.24
C ILE A 125 -9.39 3.86 3.49
N ARG A 126 -8.76 3.11 2.59
CA ARG A 126 -7.80 3.67 1.63
C ARG A 126 -8.55 4.27 0.46
N VAL A 127 -8.12 5.45 0.02
CA VAL A 127 -8.66 6.17 -1.12
C VAL A 127 -7.53 6.73 -1.99
N TYR A 128 -7.79 6.92 -3.28
CA TYR A 128 -6.99 7.77 -4.14
C TYR A 128 -7.87 8.41 -5.23
N SER A 129 -7.38 9.49 -5.83
CA SER A 129 -8.13 10.26 -6.82
C SER A 129 -7.84 9.78 -8.25
N ARG A 130 -8.75 10.11 -9.16
CA ARG A 130 -8.63 9.84 -10.60
C ARG A 130 -9.16 11.01 -11.41
N TYR A 131 -8.53 12.19 -11.24
CA TYR A 131 -8.95 13.39 -11.94
C TYR A 131 -8.05 13.68 -13.12
N GLU A 132 -8.66 14.20 -14.21
CA GLU A 132 -7.95 14.72 -15.35
C GLU A 132 -7.90 16.24 -15.32
N GLY A 133 -6.78 16.82 -15.72
CA GLY A 133 -6.59 18.26 -15.84
C GLY A 133 -5.20 18.73 -15.48
N HIS A 134 -4.99 20.04 -15.52
CA HIS A 134 -3.76 20.62 -15.01
C HIS A 134 -3.61 20.35 -13.52
N LEU A 135 -2.40 20.04 -13.09
CA LEU A 135 -2.07 19.67 -11.71
C LEU A 135 -2.64 20.64 -10.68
N SER A 136 -2.53 21.94 -10.91
CA SER A 136 -3.09 22.98 -10.03
C SER A 136 -4.59 22.82 -9.80
N ARG A 137 -5.34 22.49 -10.85
CA ARG A 137 -6.78 22.21 -10.76
C ARG A 137 -7.07 20.88 -10.06
N VAL A 138 -6.34 19.82 -10.43
CA VAL A 138 -6.48 18.49 -9.81
C VAL A 138 -6.23 18.58 -8.30
N MET A 139 -5.15 19.26 -7.90
CA MET A 139 -4.84 19.51 -6.49
C MET A 139 -5.97 20.26 -5.75
N SER A 140 -6.60 21.25 -6.38
CA SER A 140 -7.72 21.97 -5.77
C SER A 140 -8.94 21.08 -5.55
N ILE A 141 -9.28 20.22 -6.53
CA ILE A 141 -10.40 19.28 -6.41
C ILE A 141 -10.12 18.26 -5.28
N ILE A 142 -8.93 17.69 -5.26
CA ILE A 142 -8.55 16.72 -4.22
C ILE A 142 -8.55 17.36 -2.83
N GLU A 143 -8.12 18.62 -2.70
CA GLU A 143 -8.16 19.33 -1.42
C GLU A 143 -9.61 19.48 -0.89
N ASP A 144 -10.57 19.76 -1.77
CA ASP A 144 -11.99 19.81 -1.39
C ASP A 144 -12.54 18.43 -1.03
N ASP A 145 -12.15 17.38 -1.76
CA ASP A 145 -12.49 15.99 -1.41
C ASP A 145 -11.93 15.60 -0.04
N LEU A 146 -10.65 15.88 0.21
CA LEU A 146 -10.03 15.57 1.50
C LEU A 146 -10.72 16.30 2.66
N ARG A 147 -11.17 17.55 2.46
CA ARG A 147 -12.00 18.27 3.46
C ARG A 147 -13.34 17.58 3.70
N ARG A 148 -13.95 17.00 2.67
CA ARG A 148 -15.17 16.20 2.81
C ARG A 148 -14.88 14.90 3.56
N LEU A 149 -13.81 14.18 3.21
CA LEU A 149 -13.37 12.98 3.91
C LEU A 149 -13.09 13.24 5.39
N ALA A 150 -12.49 14.40 5.72
CA ALA A 150 -12.27 14.82 7.11
C ALA A 150 -13.58 14.88 7.92
N ARG A 151 -14.64 15.46 7.33
CA ARG A 151 -15.96 15.50 8.00
C ARG A 151 -16.56 14.11 8.21
N LEU A 152 -16.48 13.24 7.20
CA LEU A 152 -16.95 11.86 7.31
C LEU A 152 -16.12 11.05 8.32
N ALA A 153 -14.82 11.32 8.41
CA ALA A 153 -13.95 10.70 9.39
C ALA A 153 -14.38 11.01 10.83
N ASP A 154 -14.76 12.25 11.11
CA ASP A 154 -15.30 12.64 12.43
C ASP A 154 -16.70 12.09 12.67
N GLU A 155 -17.58 12.17 11.67
CA GLU A 155 -18.97 11.72 11.79
C GLU A 155 -19.08 10.21 12.05
N HIS A 156 -18.20 9.42 11.47
CA HIS A 156 -18.30 7.96 11.48
C HIS A 156 -17.16 7.24 12.23
N ASP A 157 -16.28 7.98 12.91
CA ASP A 157 -15.10 7.44 13.61
C ASP A 157 -14.19 6.62 12.68
N LEU A 158 -13.95 7.13 11.45
CA LEU A 158 -13.16 6.50 10.42
C LEU A 158 -11.80 7.21 10.24
N ASN A 159 -10.84 6.49 9.68
CA ASN A 159 -9.60 7.05 9.13
C ASN A 159 -9.63 6.86 7.61
N PHE A 160 -9.20 7.90 6.89
CA PHE A 160 -8.96 7.80 5.46
C PHE A 160 -7.46 7.93 5.21
N ASP A 161 -6.91 6.95 4.50
CA ASP A 161 -5.50 6.93 4.11
C ASP A 161 -5.43 7.18 2.60
N PHE A 162 -4.92 8.38 2.21
CA PHE A 162 -4.78 8.77 0.82
C PHE A 162 -3.52 8.14 0.24
N GLU A 163 -3.68 7.28 -0.75
CA GLU A 163 -2.56 6.57 -1.36
C GLU A 163 -1.82 7.43 -2.37
N GLN A 164 -0.49 7.32 -2.37
CA GLN A 164 0.31 7.71 -3.52
C GLN A 164 0.11 6.68 -4.63
N HIS A 165 -0.87 6.94 -5.49
CA HIS A 165 -1.18 6.11 -6.64
C HIS A 165 -0.80 6.86 -7.91
N GLU A 166 0.25 6.46 -8.54
CA GLU A 166 0.80 6.81 -9.86
C GLU A 166 0.76 8.30 -10.30
N GLU A 167 -0.35 9.04 -10.10
CA GLU A 167 -0.59 10.37 -10.69
C GLU A 167 0.08 11.52 -9.94
N LEU A 168 0.11 11.43 -8.60
CA LEU A 168 0.62 12.51 -7.75
C LEU A 168 1.99 12.15 -7.18
N LYS A 169 2.84 13.16 -7.11
CA LYS A 169 4.12 13.05 -6.41
C LYS A 169 3.93 13.11 -4.90
N SER A 170 4.85 12.52 -4.18
CA SER A 170 4.82 12.46 -2.72
C SER A 170 4.72 13.83 -2.05
N GLU A 171 5.42 14.86 -2.56
CA GLU A 171 5.35 16.22 -2.01
C GLU A 171 4.01 16.91 -2.32
N GLU A 172 3.35 16.56 -3.42
CA GLU A 172 2.01 17.04 -3.76
C GLU A 172 0.99 16.51 -2.75
N ILE A 173 1.05 15.22 -2.44
CA ILE A 173 0.20 14.57 -1.42
C ILE A 173 0.51 15.13 -0.02
N ALA A 174 1.77 15.24 0.35
CA ALA A 174 2.17 15.80 1.63
C ALA A 174 1.66 17.25 1.79
N THR A 175 1.64 18.01 0.69
CA THR A 175 1.10 19.38 0.68
C THR A 175 -0.41 19.39 0.90
N LEU A 176 -1.14 18.51 0.26
CA LEU A 176 -2.59 18.37 0.44
C LEU A 176 -2.94 17.99 1.89
N LEU A 177 -2.30 16.95 2.42
CA LEU A 177 -2.53 16.50 3.79
C LEU A 177 -2.18 17.60 4.82
N ARG A 178 -1.09 18.33 4.59
CA ARG A 178 -0.66 19.45 5.43
C ARG A 178 -1.68 20.61 5.43
N ARG A 179 -2.24 20.95 4.27
CA ARG A 179 -3.24 22.01 4.11
C ARG A 179 -4.57 21.68 4.78
N VAL A 180 -5.02 20.43 4.66
CA VAL A 180 -6.25 20.00 5.33
C VAL A 180 -6.02 19.80 6.83
N GLY A 181 -4.87 19.28 7.24
CA GLY A 181 -4.41 19.23 8.63
C GLY A 181 -5.31 18.43 9.58
N HIS A 182 -5.92 17.34 9.11
CA HIS A 182 -6.87 16.57 9.90
C HIS A 182 -6.22 15.27 10.44
N PRO A 183 -6.37 14.94 11.74
CA PRO A 183 -5.64 13.82 12.36
C PRO A 183 -6.08 12.43 11.86
N ARG A 184 -7.24 12.33 11.21
CA ARG A 184 -7.76 11.08 10.64
C ARG A 184 -7.59 10.98 9.12
N LEU A 185 -6.89 11.96 8.51
CA LEU A 185 -6.44 11.92 7.13
C LEU A 185 -4.94 11.69 7.10
N ASN A 186 -4.53 10.57 6.55
CA ASN A 186 -3.15 10.13 6.52
C ASN A 186 -2.75 9.71 5.11
N ALA A 187 -1.52 9.23 4.96
CA ALA A 187 -1.05 8.64 3.72
C ALA A 187 -0.98 7.11 3.83
N LEU A 188 -1.35 6.43 2.75
CA LEU A 188 -0.88 5.09 2.48
C LEU A 188 0.34 5.21 1.56
N PHE A 189 1.45 4.62 1.98
CA PHE A 189 2.69 4.58 1.19
C PHE A 189 2.79 3.24 0.46
N ASP A 190 2.78 3.31 -0.86
CA ASP A 190 2.98 2.15 -1.71
C ASP A 190 4.46 2.02 -2.12
N PHE A 191 4.98 0.79 -2.20
CA PHE A 191 6.39 0.54 -2.50
C PHE A 191 6.77 0.81 -3.96
N GLY A 192 5.83 0.78 -4.90
CA GLY A 192 6.10 0.85 -6.33
C GLY A 192 5.57 2.11 -7.04
N ASN A 193 4.42 2.62 -6.60
CA ASN A 193 3.66 3.63 -7.36
C ASN A 193 4.40 4.96 -7.59
N MET A 194 5.31 5.37 -6.69
CA MET A 194 6.12 6.58 -6.88
C MET A 194 6.99 6.53 -8.14
N ILE A 195 7.35 5.34 -8.62
CA ILE A 195 8.15 5.17 -9.84
C ILE A 195 7.40 5.76 -11.03
N ASN A 196 6.10 5.52 -11.13
CA ASN A 196 5.23 6.03 -12.20
C ASN A 196 5.07 7.56 -12.15
N ALA A 197 5.23 8.14 -10.95
CA ALA A 197 5.32 9.59 -10.75
C ALA A 197 6.74 10.15 -10.98
N CYS A 198 7.68 9.39 -11.53
CA CYS A 198 9.08 9.75 -11.73
C CYS A 198 9.82 10.11 -10.42
N GLU A 199 9.47 9.47 -9.31
CA GLU A 199 10.15 9.65 -8.03
C GLU A 199 10.99 8.41 -7.66
N GLN A 200 12.02 8.65 -6.84
CA GLN A 200 12.77 7.57 -6.22
C GLN A 200 12.10 7.14 -4.89
N PRO A 201 12.10 5.84 -4.55
CA PRO A 201 11.38 5.34 -3.38
C PRO A 201 11.75 6.00 -2.04
N LEU A 202 13.04 6.13 -1.72
CA LEU A 202 13.47 6.69 -0.43
C LEU A 202 13.19 8.21 -0.28
N PRO A 203 13.42 9.07 -1.29
CA PRO A 203 12.95 10.45 -1.26
C PRO A 203 11.44 10.58 -1.11
N ALA A 204 10.65 9.77 -1.84
CA ALA A 204 9.19 9.78 -1.72
C ALA A 204 8.73 9.37 -0.32
N LEU A 205 9.34 8.33 0.26
CA LEU A 205 9.10 7.93 1.64
C LEU A 205 9.39 9.09 2.62
N ALA A 206 10.52 9.76 2.46
CA ALA A 206 10.91 10.88 3.34
C ALA A 206 9.91 12.04 3.28
N ASN A 207 9.37 12.36 2.09
CA ASN A 207 8.37 13.41 1.92
C ASN A 207 7.05 13.08 2.62
N LEU A 208 6.62 11.82 2.54
CA LEU A 208 5.36 11.34 3.14
C LEU A 208 5.50 10.89 4.59
N ALA A 209 6.72 10.69 5.10
CA ALA A 209 6.99 10.15 6.44
C ALA A 209 6.12 10.72 7.57
N PRO A 210 5.81 12.04 7.63
CA PRO A 210 4.97 12.58 8.70
C PRO A 210 3.51 12.10 8.67
N PHE A 211 3.06 11.54 7.55
CA PHE A 211 1.65 11.21 7.30
C PHE A 211 1.41 9.72 7.12
N ILE A 212 2.44 8.90 6.90
CA ILE A 212 2.29 7.48 6.59
C ILE A 212 1.66 6.74 7.76
N ARG A 213 0.53 6.07 7.50
CA ARG A 213 -0.19 5.25 8.47
C ARG A 213 -0.38 3.81 8.03
N GLN A 214 -0.49 3.57 6.72
CA GLN A 214 -0.54 2.25 6.11
C GLN A 214 0.51 2.12 5.01
N VAL A 215 0.88 0.89 4.71
CA VAL A 215 1.92 0.58 3.72
C VAL A 215 1.50 -0.60 2.86
N HIS A 216 1.59 -0.46 1.54
CA HIS A 216 1.52 -1.57 0.59
C HIS A 216 2.93 -2.07 0.28
N LEU A 217 3.16 -3.36 0.55
CA LEU A 217 4.42 -4.05 0.28
C LEU A 217 4.32 -4.83 -1.01
N LYS A 218 5.19 -4.55 -1.97
CA LYS A 218 5.27 -5.25 -3.25
C LYS A 218 6.70 -5.30 -3.77
N GLY A 219 6.95 -6.14 -4.76
CA GLY A 219 8.19 -6.15 -5.52
C GLY A 219 7.96 -5.64 -6.93
N VAL A 220 8.86 -4.80 -7.43
CA VAL A 220 8.74 -4.25 -8.79
C VAL A 220 10.07 -4.21 -9.53
N ARG A 221 9.99 -4.37 -10.84
CA ARG A 221 11.04 -4.06 -11.79
C ARG A 221 10.72 -2.74 -12.48
N VAL A 222 11.65 -1.80 -12.46
CA VAL A 222 11.51 -0.52 -13.15
C VAL A 222 11.57 -0.73 -14.66
N VAL A 223 10.63 -0.14 -15.38
CA VAL A 223 10.54 -0.18 -16.84
C VAL A 223 10.81 1.22 -17.38
N PRO A 224 12.00 1.49 -17.96
CA PRO A 224 12.28 2.78 -18.58
C PRO A 224 11.38 3.04 -19.79
N GLU A 225 10.83 4.25 -19.87
CA GLU A 225 10.07 4.76 -21.00
C GLU A 225 10.74 6.00 -21.59
N ALA A 226 10.22 6.53 -22.71
CA ALA A 226 10.86 7.64 -23.41
C ALA A 226 11.06 8.89 -22.52
N ASN A 227 10.10 9.22 -21.68
CA ASN A 227 10.13 10.42 -20.83
C ASN A 227 9.80 10.13 -19.36
N GLY A 228 9.85 8.87 -18.91
CA GLY A 228 9.47 8.51 -17.56
C GLY A 228 9.84 7.08 -17.22
N PHE A 229 9.21 6.57 -16.16
CA PHE A 229 9.44 5.22 -15.68
C PHE A 229 8.11 4.58 -15.33
N GLY A 230 7.85 3.42 -15.94
CA GLY A 230 6.81 2.51 -15.50
C GLY A 230 7.37 1.47 -14.54
N HIS A 231 6.50 0.60 -14.05
CA HIS A 231 6.94 -0.58 -13.33
C HIS A 231 6.24 -1.85 -13.81
N TYR A 232 6.87 -2.97 -13.52
CA TYR A 232 6.34 -4.32 -13.75
C TYR A 232 6.37 -5.08 -12.43
N GLY A 233 5.21 -5.61 -12.00
CA GLY A 233 5.08 -6.40 -10.79
C GLY A 233 5.87 -7.69 -10.88
N VAL A 234 6.81 -7.89 -9.96
CA VAL A 234 7.62 -9.09 -9.80
C VAL A 234 7.52 -9.59 -8.36
N LEU A 235 7.83 -10.86 -8.14
CA LEU A 235 7.78 -11.40 -6.78
C LEU A 235 8.78 -10.68 -5.88
N GLN A 236 8.27 -10.09 -4.79
CA GLN A 236 9.05 -9.31 -3.82
C GLN A 236 10.26 -10.12 -3.29
N GLY A 237 11.41 -9.47 -3.29
CA GLY A 237 12.68 -10.05 -2.82
C GLY A 237 13.36 -11.00 -3.79
N ARG A 238 12.87 -11.18 -5.00
CA ARG A 238 13.57 -11.91 -6.06
C ARG A 238 14.61 -11.03 -6.76
N ALA A 239 15.45 -11.64 -7.57
CA ALA A 239 16.53 -10.93 -8.27
C ALA A 239 16.03 -9.82 -9.21
N GLU A 240 14.80 -9.92 -9.68
CA GLU A 240 14.14 -8.93 -10.54
C GLU A 240 13.58 -7.73 -9.76
N ASP A 241 13.36 -7.88 -8.45
CA ASP A 241 12.90 -6.79 -7.60
C ASP A 241 14.00 -5.75 -7.41
N GLN A 242 13.76 -4.55 -7.90
CA GLN A 242 14.74 -3.46 -7.93
C GLN A 242 14.51 -2.43 -6.81
N LEU A 243 13.55 -2.66 -5.94
CA LEU A 243 13.28 -1.76 -4.83
C LEU A 243 14.32 -1.92 -3.70
N PRO A 244 14.69 -0.86 -3.01
CA PRO A 244 15.46 -0.93 -1.78
C PRO A 244 14.56 -1.39 -0.59
N GLY A 245 13.80 -2.49 -0.80
CA GLY A 245 12.67 -2.90 0.04
C GLY A 245 13.02 -3.10 1.51
N ALA A 246 14.16 -3.73 1.81
CA ALA A 246 14.63 -3.91 3.18
C ALA A 246 14.87 -2.58 3.89
N ARG A 247 15.45 -1.60 3.20
CA ARG A 247 15.69 -0.28 3.75
C ARG A 247 14.39 0.50 3.96
N MET A 248 13.50 0.48 2.97
CA MET A 248 12.18 1.11 3.08
C MET A 248 11.41 0.54 4.28
N LEU A 249 11.37 -0.78 4.41
CA LEU A 249 10.68 -1.44 5.53
C LEU A 249 11.28 -1.02 6.88
N MET A 250 12.62 -0.97 6.99
CA MET A 250 13.28 -0.52 8.22
C MET A 250 12.96 0.94 8.57
N GLU A 251 12.99 1.85 7.59
CA GLU A 251 12.65 3.25 7.81
C GLU A 251 11.18 3.41 8.23
N LEU A 252 10.26 2.68 7.61
CA LEU A 252 8.83 2.68 7.95
C LEU A 252 8.55 2.14 9.35
N LEU A 253 9.22 1.06 9.76
CA LEU A 253 9.13 0.52 11.12
C LEU A 253 9.58 1.54 12.17
N LEU A 254 10.55 2.37 11.85
CA LEU A 254 11.10 3.37 12.75
C LEU A 254 10.29 4.68 12.78
N LEU A 255 9.23 4.84 12.00
CA LEU A 255 8.37 6.03 12.07
C LEU A 255 7.61 6.12 13.40
N GLY A 256 7.32 7.37 13.79
CA GLY A 256 6.71 7.70 15.07
C GLY A 256 7.72 7.70 16.23
N GLU A 257 7.69 8.64 17.15
CA GLU A 257 8.68 8.78 18.24
C GLU A 257 8.49 7.74 19.34
N SER A 258 7.37 7.77 20.05
CA SER A 258 7.10 6.94 21.23
C SER A 258 6.32 5.66 20.92
N ALA A 259 5.53 5.65 19.85
CA ALA A 259 4.69 4.53 19.42
C ALA A 259 4.86 4.28 17.91
N PRO A 260 4.51 3.09 17.39
CA PRO A 260 4.44 2.86 15.95
C PRO A 260 3.49 3.84 15.28
N GLN A 261 3.94 4.47 14.20
CA GLN A 261 3.08 5.34 13.38
C GLN A 261 2.32 4.50 12.35
N VAL A 262 2.99 3.52 11.74
CA VAL A 262 2.38 2.59 10.78
C VAL A 262 1.57 1.55 11.54
N VAL A 263 0.28 1.46 11.20
CA VAL A 263 -0.68 0.55 11.86
C VAL A 263 -0.93 -0.73 11.08
N ALA A 264 -0.59 -0.76 9.79
CA ALA A 264 -0.72 -1.93 8.94
C ALA A 264 0.35 -1.95 7.84
N PHE A 265 1.04 -3.08 7.73
CA PHE A 265 1.88 -3.42 6.59
C PHE A 265 1.15 -4.49 5.77
N ILE A 266 0.72 -4.13 4.59
CA ILE A 266 -0.23 -4.87 3.77
C ILE A 266 0.53 -5.54 2.62
N LEU A 267 0.36 -6.84 2.46
CA LEU A 267 1.07 -7.68 1.50
C LEU A 267 0.40 -7.62 0.13
N GLU A 268 0.69 -6.60 -0.65
CA GLU A 268 0.10 -6.33 -1.96
C GLU A 268 1.02 -6.80 -3.10
N GLN A 269 1.22 -8.11 -3.22
CA GLN A 269 2.00 -8.63 -4.35
C GLN A 269 1.25 -8.45 -5.67
N GLU A 270 1.87 -7.76 -6.60
CA GLU A 270 1.38 -7.64 -7.98
C GLU A 270 1.94 -8.77 -8.86
N ASN A 271 1.03 -9.53 -9.49
CA ASN A 271 1.43 -10.62 -10.37
C ASN A 271 1.42 -10.16 -11.83
N HIS A 272 2.61 -9.89 -12.39
CA HIS A 272 2.77 -9.49 -13.78
C HIS A 272 2.04 -8.19 -14.19
N TYR A 273 1.64 -7.37 -13.21
CA TYR A 273 1.02 -6.09 -13.48
C TYR A 273 1.98 -5.12 -14.17
N ILE A 274 1.49 -4.36 -15.13
CA ILE A 274 2.24 -3.33 -15.84
C ILE A 274 1.61 -1.97 -15.56
N ALA A 275 2.36 -1.08 -14.94
CA ALA A 275 1.99 0.32 -14.77
C ALA A 275 2.95 1.20 -15.58
N PRO A 276 2.48 1.93 -16.60
CA PRO A 276 3.31 2.85 -17.36
C PRO A 276 3.63 4.14 -16.59
N ALA A 277 4.57 4.93 -17.11
CA ALA A 277 4.86 6.25 -16.59
C ALA A 277 3.63 7.15 -16.63
N PHE A 278 3.34 7.82 -15.54
CA PHE A 278 2.26 8.80 -15.40
C PHE A 278 2.78 10.22 -15.49
N ARG A 279 3.92 10.47 -14.85
CA ARG A 279 4.60 11.75 -14.83
C ARG A 279 5.88 11.66 -15.66
N GLN A 280 6.39 12.80 -16.05
CA GLN A 280 7.54 12.88 -16.95
C GLN A 280 8.75 13.54 -16.29
N VAL A 281 9.93 13.13 -16.75
CA VAL A 281 11.18 13.80 -16.36
C VAL A 281 11.22 15.20 -17.02
N GLY A 282 11.42 16.23 -16.20
CA GLY A 282 11.52 17.61 -16.72
C GLY A 282 10.19 18.21 -17.16
N GLU A 283 9.08 17.69 -16.67
CA GLU A 283 7.74 18.26 -16.89
C GLU A 283 7.63 19.73 -16.42
N ASP A 284 6.64 20.43 -16.96
CA ASP A 284 6.34 21.81 -16.55
C ASP A 284 5.87 21.86 -15.06
N ALA A 285 5.86 23.06 -14.48
CA ALA A 285 5.42 23.28 -13.11
C ALA A 285 3.93 22.97 -12.87
N ASP A 286 3.11 23.01 -13.93
CA ASP A 286 1.68 22.69 -13.90
C ASP A 286 1.33 21.71 -15.04
N PRO A 287 1.84 20.46 -14.95
CA PRO A 287 1.65 19.48 -16.01
C PRO A 287 0.18 19.07 -16.11
N PHE A 288 -0.21 18.60 -17.30
CA PHE A 288 -1.54 18.02 -17.49
C PHE A 288 -1.52 16.56 -17.00
N ILE A 289 -2.34 16.26 -16.02
CA ILE A 289 -2.59 14.91 -15.53
C ILE A 289 -3.67 14.29 -16.40
N ALA A 290 -3.33 13.24 -17.14
CA ALA A 290 -4.28 12.54 -17.99
C ALA A 290 -5.14 11.57 -17.18
N TYR A 291 -6.42 11.48 -17.51
CA TYR A 291 -7.26 10.38 -17.01
C TYR A 291 -6.78 9.05 -17.60
N ARG A 292 -6.76 8.05 -16.77
CA ARG A 292 -6.41 6.70 -17.20
C ARG A 292 -7.45 5.72 -16.68
N GLU A 293 -8.10 5.05 -17.62
CA GLU A 293 -8.95 3.92 -17.26
C GLU A 293 -8.08 2.76 -16.72
N MET A 294 -8.62 2.04 -15.73
CA MET A 294 -8.03 0.76 -15.36
C MET A 294 -8.24 -0.22 -16.50
N SER A 295 -7.16 -0.55 -17.19
CA SER A 295 -7.17 -1.64 -18.17
C SER A 295 -6.70 -2.92 -17.49
N GLU A 296 -7.32 -4.04 -17.88
CA GLU A 296 -6.75 -5.33 -17.52
C GLU A 296 -5.33 -5.44 -18.09
N THR A 297 -4.39 -5.82 -17.24
CA THR A 297 -3.04 -6.12 -17.71
C THR A 297 -3.08 -7.41 -18.53
N PRO A 298 -2.68 -7.39 -19.81
CA PRO A 298 -2.69 -8.60 -20.60
C PRO A 298 -1.73 -9.64 -20.02
N LEU A 299 -2.14 -10.89 -20.03
CA LEU A 299 -1.25 -11.98 -19.62
C LEU A 299 0.04 -11.97 -20.46
N PRO A 300 1.19 -12.26 -19.86
CA PRO A 300 2.43 -12.38 -20.61
C PRO A 300 2.30 -13.38 -21.78
N PRO A 301 2.98 -13.18 -22.91
CA PRO A 301 2.92 -14.09 -24.04
C PRO A 301 3.22 -15.54 -23.64
N GLY A 302 2.33 -16.46 -23.99
CA GLY A 302 2.44 -17.88 -23.65
C GLY A 302 2.04 -18.22 -22.22
N TYR A 303 1.56 -17.27 -21.43
CA TYR A 303 1.10 -17.48 -20.07
C TYR A 303 -0.42 -17.74 -20.08
N SER A 304 -0.85 -18.84 -19.50
CA SER A 304 -2.28 -19.19 -19.48
C SER A 304 -2.97 -18.66 -18.23
N LEU A 305 -4.29 -18.54 -18.29
CA LEU A 305 -5.11 -18.20 -17.12
C LEU A 305 -4.88 -19.20 -15.96
N GLU A 306 -4.82 -20.50 -16.25
CA GLU A 306 -4.59 -21.51 -15.21
C GLU A 306 -3.22 -21.37 -14.55
N GLN A 307 -2.20 -20.93 -15.30
CA GLN A 307 -0.89 -20.58 -14.73
C GLN A 307 -1.00 -19.36 -13.83
N MET A 308 -1.73 -18.31 -14.26
CA MET A 308 -1.94 -17.10 -13.46
C MET A 308 -2.63 -17.44 -12.14
N LEU A 309 -3.73 -18.19 -12.20
CA LEU A 309 -4.47 -18.62 -11.01
C LEU A 309 -3.59 -19.39 -10.00
N ALA A 310 -2.74 -20.28 -10.51
CA ALA A 310 -1.81 -21.06 -9.68
C ALA A 310 -0.68 -20.20 -9.12
N ASP A 311 -0.13 -19.30 -9.93
CA ASP A 311 0.98 -18.44 -9.55
C ASP A 311 0.57 -17.38 -8.53
N GLU A 312 -0.63 -16.84 -8.59
CA GLU A 312 -1.17 -15.94 -7.56
C GLU A 312 -1.10 -16.59 -6.16
N HIS A 313 -1.58 -17.82 -6.02
CA HIS A 313 -1.49 -18.55 -4.75
C HIS A 313 -0.04 -18.77 -4.31
N ARG A 314 0.84 -19.13 -5.24
CA ARG A 314 2.26 -19.35 -4.95
C ARG A 314 2.93 -18.05 -4.52
N TRP A 315 2.72 -16.97 -5.27
CA TRP A 315 3.35 -15.67 -5.00
C TRP A 315 2.84 -15.05 -3.69
N ALA A 316 1.54 -15.15 -3.41
CA ALA A 316 1.00 -14.69 -2.13
C ALA A 316 1.66 -15.42 -0.94
N ASN A 317 1.83 -16.74 -1.02
CA ASN A 317 2.53 -17.52 0.01
C ASN A 317 4.03 -17.16 0.10
N ASP A 318 4.69 -17.00 -1.05
CA ASP A 318 6.11 -16.66 -1.13
C ASP A 318 6.38 -15.26 -0.56
N GLN A 319 5.49 -14.29 -0.80
CA GLN A 319 5.61 -12.95 -0.20
C GLN A 319 5.50 -12.98 1.32
N VAL A 320 4.52 -13.69 1.87
CA VAL A 320 4.40 -13.86 3.33
C VAL A 320 5.69 -14.42 3.92
N ARG A 321 6.26 -15.46 3.29
CA ARG A 321 7.51 -16.07 3.75
C ARG A 321 8.66 -15.08 3.68
N TYR A 322 8.86 -14.43 2.54
CA TYR A 322 9.93 -13.45 2.33
C TYR A 322 9.89 -12.31 3.35
N VAL A 323 8.72 -11.70 3.56
CA VAL A 323 8.61 -10.59 4.50
C VAL A 323 8.92 -11.03 5.92
N ARG A 324 8.50 -12.22 6.33
CA ARG A 324 8.84 -12.78 7.66
C ARG A 324 10.32 -13.07 7.81
N GLU A 325 10.97 -13.63 6.81
CA GLU A 325 12.43 -13.85 6.79
C GLU A 325 13.16 -12.51 6.93
N LEU A 326 12.75 -11.49 6.18
CA LEU A 326 13.34 -10.15 6.26
C LEU A 326 13.17 -9.51 7.66
N LEU A 327 11.99 -9.65 8.28
CA LEU A 327 11.74 -9.17 9.65
C LEU A 327 12.58 -9.91 10.68
N ALA A 328 12.78 -11.22 10.50
CA ALA A 328 13.66 -12.01 11.37
C ALA A 328 15.13 -11.59 11.24
N GLU A 329 15.60 -11.30 10.03
CA GLU A 329 16.94 -10.74 9.78
C GLU A 329 17.14 -9.37 10.44
N MET A 330 16.14 -8.49 10.36
CA MET A 330 16.15 -7.18 11.03
C MET A 330 16.21 -7.33 12.56
N ARG A 331 15.48 -8.29 13.13
CA ARG A 331 15.52 -8.61 14.54
C ARG A 331 16.92 -9.08 14.96
N LEU A 332 17.48 -10.03 14.23
CA LEU A 332 18.84 -10.53 14.49
C LEU A 332 19.88 -9.41 14.43
N LEU A 333 19.78 -8.52 13.43
CA LEU A 333 20.68 -7.37 13.30
C LEU A 333 20.59 -6.45 14.54
N ALA A 334 19.39 -6.17 15.03
CA ALA A 334 19.18 -5.33 16.20
C ALA A 334 19.74 -6.00 17.48
N GLU A 335 19.51 -7.29 17.68
CA GLU A 335 20.04 -8.06 18.81
C GLU A 335 21.58 -8.10 18.81
N LEU A 336 22.20 -8.34 17.66
CA LEU A 336 23.66 -8.32 17.51
C LEU A 336 24.25 -6.93 17.79
N THR A 337 23.57 -5.87 17.36
CA THR A 337 23.99 -4.49 17.66
C THR A 337 23.99 -4.22 19.16
N LEU A 338 22.97 -4.68 19.89
CA LEU A 338 22.90 -4.52 21.34
C LEU A 338 23.94 -5.37 22.08
N ALA A 339 24.17 -6.61 21.62
CA ALA A 339 25.19 -7.48 22.21
C ALA A 339 26.61 -6.91 22.03
N GLY A 340 26.93 -6.37 20.84
CA GLY A 340 28.21 -5.71 20.58
C GLY A 340 28.42 -4.45 21.43
N ALA A 341 27.38 -3.66 21.67
CA ALA A 341 27.45 -2.47 22.52
C ALA A 341 27.58 -2.76 24.00
N ALA A 342 27.20 -3.95 24.46
CA ALA A 342 27.36 -4.38 25.87
C ALA A 342 28.77 -4.86 26.20
N VAL A 343 29.59 -5.12 25.19
CA VAL A 343 30.98 -5.62 25.32
C VAL A 343 32.01 -4.50 25.16
N ALA A 344 31.61 -3.37 24.54
CA ALA A 344 32.46 -2.20 24.34
C ALA A 344 32.35 -1.21 25.49
#